data_30d61142c87424b090784b16bfb9093b
#
_entry.id   30d61142c87424b090784b16bfb9093b
#
_cell.length_a   1.000
_cell.length_b   1.000
_cell.length_c   1.000
_cell.angle_alpha   90.00
_cell.angle_beta   90.00
_cell.angle_gamma   90.00
#
_symmetry.space_group_name_H-M   'P 1'
#
loop_
_entity.id
_entity.type
_entity.pdbx_description
1 polymer ?
#
loop_
_entity_poly.entity_id
_entity_poly.type
_entity_poly.pdbx_seq_one_letter_code
_entity_poly.pdbx_strand_id
1 'polypeptide(L)'
;MKKLSTFLFVMMAFVMMPLDVNAQDYEVEAANIAAFNAVEDGKVVKLTLTNARVNAELYGTYYVEDATGATAVKGVTLTKGKLLNGYFIGKKATEDVDYVNTPSQGLEYSITVTPSLSSFEMTDAEMTGIAMTIAEACKQENYGKLVTLSNVSISPVGNGMNKKLTDASGSMRSRDLFAVFPLDYTWPKKADTFTGVLLYYMTGWFIMPISADGIVYNQPTEVTFDFSDTNTFKVGTAISDNSAWINNEEYDVDNVVIQITGGSAPSRIYTAAAGTILSMFKEYATLTFKAPDGYAITKLEFTNTNADNQFSFVPSSGVFTGKTWVGNAEGVRMLNEKSPQMTKVVATLAKKTPETVALPAIDYTECENIAAFNALENGTYAKVKLQDAELTGLSADGFSTMWIQDATGGCWIQYLSLIDEYLEENNKVNGFFYVVKRTASGNPQMKEAEDTPKSEFTQTPIGEPAMVEGTLAEVNVAANLNKVVKISGANLSITSATAGKLTQGENTIDVNNGSATANQQLHKIAEWTNGTTLENITMVAILVAKSATANQLLPISISSTSTGISNIHTEVNAENVQIYNLQGVRLNKLQKGINIVNGKKVVMK
;
A
#
# COMPACT_ATOMS: atom_id res chain seq x y z
N MET A 1 -42.01 -15.61 88.06
CA MET A 1 -42.65 -15.84 86.74
C MET A 1 -43.26 -14.55 86.10
N LYS A 2 -43.57 -13.50 86.83
CA LYS A 2 -44.14 -12.24 86.23
C LYS A 2 -43.11 -11.38 85.48
N LYS A 3 -41.84 -11.45 85.77
CA LYS A 3 -40.82 -10.63 85.07
C LYS A 3 -40.32 -11.25 83.75
N LEU A 4 -40.50 -12.55 83.50
CA LEU A 4 -40.09 -13.22 82.28
C LEU A 4 -41.13 -13.02 81.16
N SER A 5 -42.42 -12.89 81.53
CA SER A 5 -43.50 -12.67 80.61
C SER A 5 -43.48 -11.24 80.00
N THR A 6 -43.06 -10.22 80.79
CA THR A 6 -42.95 -8.83 80.29
C THR A 6 -41.77 -8.65 79.34
N PHE A 7 -40.69 -9.37 79.54
CA PHE A 7 -39.55 -9.31 78.64
C PHE A 7 -39.80 -10.03 77.30
N LEU A 8 -40.59 -11.13 77.37
CA LEU A 8 -40.96 -11.85 76.15
C LEU A 8 -41.97 -11.05 75.31
N PHE A 9 -42.85 -10.24 75.96
CA PHE A 9 -43.81 -9.40 75.25
C PHE A 9 -43.15 -8.16 74.62
N VAL A 10 -42.10 -7.58 75.24
CA VAL A 10 -41.28 -6.52 74.67
C VAL A 10 -40.43 -7.03 73.51
N MET A 11 -39.93 -8.27 73.59
CA MET A 11 -39.22 -8.88 72.48
C MET A 11 -40.15 -9.24 71.30
N MET A 12 -41.39 -9.67 71.58
CA MET A 12 -42.37 -9.92 70.50
C MET A 12 -42.90 -8.63 69.90
N ALA A 13 -43.00 -7.52 70.65
CA ALA A 13 -43.37 -6.22 70.11
C ALA A 13 -42.26 -5.61 69.20
N PHE A 14 -40.98 -5.94 69.46
CA PHE A 14 -39.88 -5.55 68.59
C PHE A 14 -39.78 -6.38 67.32
N VAL A 15 -40.27 -7.62 67.33
CA VAL A 15 -40.28 -8.54 66.14
C VAL A 15 -41.49 -8.23 65.24
N MET A 16 -42.49 -7.45 65.68
CA MET A 16 -43.66 -7.08 64.88
C MET A 16 -43.71 -5.61 64.50
N MET A 17 -42.64 -4.88 64.61
CA MET A 17 -42.53 -3.65 63.80
C MET A 17 -42.35 -4.09 62.36
N PRO A 18 -43.22 -3.74 61.43
CA PRO A 18 -42.90 -3.86 60.05
C PRO A 18 -41.61 -3.02 59.89
N LEU A 19 -40.53 -3.70 59.60
CA LEU A 19 -39.43 -3.03 58.94
C LEU A 19 -39.99 -2.63 57.58
N ASP A 20 -40.69 -1.50 57.49
CA ASP A 20 -40.75 -0.73 56.29
C ASP A 20 -39.32 -0.20 56.06
N VAL A 21 -38.41 -1.10 55.81
CA VAL A 21 -37.21 -0.80 55.04
C VAL A 21 -37.72 -0.67 53.61
N ASN A 22 -38.17 0.53 53.24
CA ASN A 22 -38.05 0.99 51.89
C ASN A 22 -36.58 0.97 51.58
N ALA A 23 -36.02 -0.22 51.40
CA ALA A 23 -34.71 -0.38 50.81
C ALA A 23 -34.87 0.13 49.39
N GLN A 24 -34.49 1.35 49.19
CA GLN A 24 -34.45 1.96 47.89
C GLN A 24 -33.42 1.11 47.12
N ASP A 25 -33.88 0.42 46.06
CA ASP A 25 -33.04 -0.47 45.27
C ASP A 25 -31.85 0.24 44.57
N TYR A 26 -31.67 1.52 44.86
CA TYR A 26 -30.59 2.38 44.36
C TYR A 26 -30.19 3.44 45.40
N GLU A 27 -28.94 3.90 45.31
CA GLU A 27 -28.34 4.92 46.21
C GLU A 27 -28.50 6.35 45.66
N VAL A 28 -28.50 6.49 44.34
CA VAL A 28 -28.55 7.78 43.62
C VAL A 28 -29.57 7.69 42.49
N GLU A 29 -30.30 8.80 42.31
CA GLU A 29 -31.20 8.98 41.16
C GLU A 29 -30.56 9.98 40.18
N ALA A 30 -30.39 9.56 38.91
CA ALA A 30 -29.86 10.39 37.83
C ALA A 30 -30.99 10.64 36.80
N ALA A 31 -31.34 11.90 36.62
CA ALA A 31 -32.43 12.30 35.75
C ALA A 31 -32.15 12.14 34.25
N ASN A 32 -30.90 11.97 33.86
CA ASN A 32 -30.44 11.83 32.48
C ASN A 32 -29.02 11.26 32.47
N ILE A 33 -28.49 11.00 31.24
CA ILE A 33 -27.14 10.41 31.07
C ILE A 33 -26.03 11.33 31.58
N ALA A 34 -26.10 12.66 31.38
CA ALA A 34 -25.06 13.55 31.89
C ALA A 34 -24.98 13.54 33.42
N ALA A 35 -26.14 13.54 34.09
CA ALA A 35 -26.22 13.42 35.56
C ALA A 35 -25.67 12.06 36.02
N PHE A 36 -25.96 10.98 35.32
CA PHE A 36 -25.41 9.65 35.58
C PHE A 36 -23.89 9.61 35.44
N ASN A 37 -23.34 10.17 34.34
CA ASN A 37 -21.91 10.18 34.12
C ASN A 37 -21.13 10.93 35.21
N ALA A 38 -21.77 11.87 35.90
CA ALA A 38 -21.21 12.63 37.02
C ALA A 38 -21.28 11.90 38.39
N VAL A 39 -21.99 10.75 38.48
CA VAL A 39 -22.08 9.98 39.72
C VAL A 39 -20.76 9.28 40.00
N GLU A 40 -20.39 9.15 41.29
CA GLU A 40 -19.22 8.40 41.74
C GLU A 40 -19.32 6.89 41.35
N ASP A 41 -18.19 6.31 41.05
CA ASP A 41 -18.10 4.87 40.70
C ASP A 41 -18.48 3.97 41.88
N GLY A 42 -19.02 2.82 41.54
CA GLY A 42 -19.43 1.83 42.51
C GLY A 42 -20.84 2.03 43.07
N LYS A 43 -21.45 3.19 42.88
CA LYS A 43 -22.84 3.45 43.29
C LYS A 43 -23.85 2.69 42.48
N VAL A 44 -24.93 2.26 43.13
CA VAL A 44 -26.13 1.76 42.47
C VAL A 44 -27.01 2.94 42.10
N VAL A 45 -27.25 3.15 40.84
CA VAL A 45 -27.93 4.33 40.29
C VAL A 45 -29.20 3.95 39.59
N LYS A 46 -30.26 4.71 39.82
CA LYS A 46 -31.48 4.71 38.98
C LYS A 46 -31.31 5.78 37.91
N LEU A 47 -30.97 5.36 36.68
CA LEU A 47 -30.83 6.24 35.52
C LEU A 47 -32.17 6.36 34.79
N THR A 48 -32.75 7.56 34.77
CA THR A 48 -33.95 7.85 33.96
C THR A 48 -33.56 7.99 32.49
N LEU A 49 -34.33 7.35 31.61
CA LEU A 49 -34.17 7.35 30.17
C LEU A 49 -35.37 8.05 29.53
N THR A 50 -35.13 9.10 28.78
CA THR A 50 -36.13 9.82 28.02
C THR A 50 -35.66 9.94 26.58
N ASN A 51 -36.31 9.20 25.68
CA ASN A 51 -35.92 9.13 24.27
C ASN A 51 -34.44 8.83 24.09
N ALA A 52 -33.87 8.01 24.96
CA ALA A 52 -32.46 7.63 24.87
C ALA A 52 -32.27 6.61 23.76
N ARG A 53 -31.37 6.88 22.80
CA ARG A 53 -31.17 6.08 21.60
C ARG A 53 -30.08 5.05 21.77
N VAL A 54 -30.31 3.82 21.34
CA VAL A 54 -29.30 2.78 21.25
C VAL A 54 -28.54 2.91 19.92
N ASN A 55 -27.33 3.44 19.96
CA ASN A 55 -26.53 3.76 18.77
C ASN A 55 -25.83 2.54 18.16
N ALA A 56 -25.24 1.70 19.01
CA ALA A 56 -24.47 0.53 18.58
C ALA A 56 -24.36 -0.51 19.68
N GLU A 57 -23.91 -1.71 19.30
CA GLU A 57 -23.58 -2.80 20.21
C GLU A 57 -22.20 -3.37 19.85
N LEU A 58 -21.35 -3.59 20.85
CA LEU A 58 -20.06 -4.20 20.73
C LEU A 58 -19.81 -5.19 21.88
N TYR A 59 -19.79 -6.48 21.58
CA TYR A 59 -19.51 -7.55 22.55
C TYR A 59 -20.39 -7.50 23.83
N GLY A 60 -21.70 -7.21 23.65
CA GLY A 60 -22.66 -7.11 24.76
C GLY A 60 -22.64 -5.79 25.51
N THR A 61 -21.87 -4.81 25.05
CA THR A 61 -21.91 -3.40 25.50
C THR A 61 -22.69 -2.58 24.49
N TYR A 62 -23.73 -1.88 24.96
CA TYR A 62 -24.57 -1.00 24.14
C TYR A 62 -24.20 0.44 24.40
N TYR A 63 -24.02 1.23 23.36
CA TYR A 63 -23.80 2.67 23.47
C TYR A 63 -25.14 3.38 23.33
N VAL A 64 -25.56 4.03 24.42
CA VAL A 64 -26.85 4.69 24.55
C VAL A 64 -26.65 6.18 24.77
N GLU A 65 -27.35 7.01 24.01
CA GLU A 65 -27.30 8.47 24.14
C GLU A 65 -28.68 9.09 24.34
N ASP A 66 -28.73 10.18 25.09
CA ASP A 66 -29.86 11.10 25.15
C ASP A 66 -29.42 12.52 24.77
N ALA A 67 -30.29 13.49 24.88
CA ALA A 67 -29.96 14.90 24.57
C ALA A 67 -28.81 15.47 25.42
N THR A 68 -28.45 14.84 26.52
CA THR A 68 -27.46 15.35 27.49
C THR A 68 -26.11 14.68 27.39
N GLY A 69 -26.05 13.43 26.93
CA GLY A 69 -24.80 12.68 26.86
C GLY A 69 -24.96 11.28 26.31
N ALA A 70 -23.89 10.50 26.41
CA ALA A 70 -23.93 9.07 26.09
C ALA A 70 -23.21 8.25 27.18
N THR A 71 -23.58 6.97 27.28
CA THR A 71 -23.03 6.03 28.25
C THR A 71 -23.02 4.60 27.69
N ALA A 72 -22.14 3.76 28.20
CA ALA A 72 -22.13 2.34 27.88
C ALA A 72 -23.08 1.59 28.82
N VAL A 73 -23.86 0.65 28.28
CA VAL A 73 -24.87 -0.15 28.99
C VAL A 73 -24.51 -1.62 28.85
N LYS A 74 -24.35 -2.29 29.98
CA LYS A 74 -24.00 -3.72 30.08
C LYS A 74 -25.06 -4.47 30.91
N GLY A 75 -25.16 -5.79 30.77
CA GLY A 75 -26.02 -6.62 31.62
C GLY A 75 -27.49 -6.66 31.22
N VAL A 76 -27.87 -6.09 30.10
CA VAL A 76 -29.21 -6.12 29.56
C VAL A 76 -29.15 -6.28 28.03
N THR A 77 -30.15 -6.88 27.41
CA THR A 77 -30.25 -6.98 25.95
C THR A 77 -31.05 -5.81 25.39
N LEU A 78 -30.43 -5.01 24.53
CA LEU A 78 -31.03 -3.90 23.83
C LEU A 78 -31.00 -4.15 22.32
N THR A 79 -31.71 -3.33 21.58
CA THR A 79 -31.71 -3.40 20.11
C THR A 79 -31.21 -2.07 19.53
N LYS A 80 -30.18 -2.10 18.69
CA LYS A 80 -29.69 -0.94 17.96
C LYS A 80 -30.82 -0.29 17.16
N GLY A 81 -30.83 1.03 17.11
CA GLY A 81 -31.86 1.80 16.38
C GLY A 81 -33.20 1.91 17.12
N LYS A 82 -33.19 1.71 18.43
CA LYS A 82 -34.39 1.93 19.27
C LYS A 82 -34.21 3.11 20.21
N LEU A 83 -35.31 3.78 20.51
CA LEU A 83 -35.44 4.73 21.63
C LEU A 83 -35.83 3.98 22.87
N LEU A 84 -35.24 4.34 23.98
CA LEU A 84 -35.53 3.84 25.33
C LEU A 84 -36.28 4.90 26.13
N ASN A 85 -37.36 4.51 26.74
CA ASN A 85 -38.11 5.32 27.72
C ASN A 85 -38.34 4.49 28.97
N GLY A 86 -38.05 5.06 30.14
CA GLY A 86 -38.15 4.38 31.42
C GLY A 86 -36.95 4.60 32.31
N TYR A 87 -36.42 3.55 32.93
CA TYR A 87 -35.24 3.66 33.77
C TYR A 87 -34.43 2.36 33.82
N PHE A 88 -33.12 2.52 34.02
CA PHE A 88 -32.21 1.45 34.42
C PHE A 88 -31.86 1.61 35.90
N ILE A 89 -31.83 0.49 36.64
CA ILE A 89 -31.14 0.42 37.92
C ILE A 89 -29.91 -0.46 37.73
N GLY A 90 -28.76 0.05 38.12
CA GLY A 90 -27.51 -0.67 37.92
C GLY A 90 -26.31 0.02 38.57
N LYS A 91 -25.19 -0.66 38.53
CA LYS A 91 -23.93 -0.20 39.12
C LYS A 91 -23.17 0.69 38.13
N LYS A 92 -22.79 1.91 38.59
CA LYS A 92 -21.92 2.83 37.85
C LYS A 92 -20.46 2.38 37.89
N ALA A 93 -19.80 2.45 36.74
CA ALA A 93 -18.35 2.29 36.63
C ALA A 93 -17.79 3.29 35.59
N THR A 94 -16.54 3.65 35.79
CA THR A 94 -15.75 4.40 34.80
C THR A 94 -14.51 3.57 34.46
N GLU A 95 -14.32 3.29 33.21
CA GLU A 95 -13.16 2.55 32.71
C GLU A 95 -12.28 3.53 31.91
N ASP A 96 -10.98 3.53 32.21
CA ASP A 96 -10.01 4.21 31.37
C ASP A 96 -9.68 3.32 30.18
N VAL A 97 -10.12 3.75 29.00
CA VAL A 97 -9.86 3.04 27.74
C VAL A 97 -8.65 3.59 27.00
N ASP A 98 -7.91 4.53 27.63
CA ASP A 98 -6.64 5.04 27.13
C ASP A 98 -5.46 4.20 27.66
N TYR A 99 -4.90 3.37 26.83
CA TYR A 99 -3.75 2.52 27.16
C TYR A 99 -2.42 3.27 27.30
N VAL A 100 -2.39 4.60 27.11
CA VAL A 100 -1.16 5.42 27.08
C VAL A 100 -1.03 6.34 28.31
N ASN A 101 -1.93 6.22 29.31
CA ASN A 101 -1.93 7.02 30.53
C ASN A 101 -1.98 8.55 30.30
N THR A 102 -2.78 9.02 29.36
CA THR A 102 -3.08 10.44 29.22
C THR A 102 -4.30 10.75 30.10
N PRO A 103 -4.12 11.34 31.30
CA PRO A 103 -5.25 11.57 32.19
C PRO A 103 -6.34 12.41 31.53
N SER A 104 -7.59 12.00 31.69
CA SER A 104 -8.80 12.68 31.23
C SER A 104 -9.21 12.58 29.75
N GLN A 105 -8.56 11.75 28.94
CA GLN A 105 -9.04 11.42 27.59
C GLN A 105 -9.36 9.93 27.52
N GLY A 106 -10.53 9.57 26.99
CA GLY A 106 -10.89 8.17 26.80
C GLY A 106 -11.48 7.49 28.03
N LEU A 107 -12.37 8.15 28.75
CA LEU A 107 -13.15 7.56 29.83
C LEU A 107 -14.45 6.96 29.28
N GLU A 108 -14.66 5.66 29.48
CA GLU A 108 -15.95 5.01 29.24
C GLU A 108 -16.77 5.02 30.53
N TYR A 109 -17.84 5.80 30.55
CA TYR A 109 -18.83 5.71 31.61
C TYR A 109 -19.80 4.57 31.31
N SER A 110 -20.03 3.68 32.27
CA SER A 110 -20.89 2.52 32.06
C SER A 110 -21.84 2.26 33.22
N ILE A 111 -23.00 1.69 32.88
CA ILE A 111 -23.93 1.10 33.83
C ILE A 111 -24.03 -0.40 33.57
N THR A 112 -23.77 -1.20 34.63
CA THR A 112 -24.12 -2.64 34.61
C THR A 112 -25.54 -2.78 35.18
N VAL A 113 -26.49 -2.98 34.30
CA VAL A 113 -27.94 -2.99 34.60
C VAL A 113 -28.32 -4.25 35.39
N THR A 114 -29.18 -4.08 36.38
CA THR A 114 -29.91 -5.16 37.06
C THR A 114 -31.29 -5.28 36.43
N PRO A 115 -31.54 -6.22 35.50
CA PRO A 115 -32.78 -6.23 34.70
C PRO A 115 -34.06 -6.38 35.53
N SER A 116 -33.98 -7.14 36.64
CA SER A 116 -35.15 -7.37 37.52
C SER A 116 -35.63 -6.11 38.26
N LEU A 117 -34.77 -5.08 38.35
CA LEU A 117 -35.07 -3.80 39.00
C LEU A 117 -35.30 -2.66 38.01
N SER A 118 -35.12 -2.92 36.72
CA SER A 118 -35.19 -1.92 35.65
C SER A 118 -36.51 -2.04 34.90
N SER A 119 -37.02 -0.94 34.38
CA SER A 119 -38.24 -0.91 33.60
C SER A 119 -38.11 0.09 32.45
N PHE A 120 -38.25 -0.39 31.23
CA PHE A 120 -38.13 0.44 30.04
C PHE A 120 -38.89 -0.18 28.87
N GLU A 121 -39.26 0.66 27.93
CA GLU A 121 -39.81 0.28 26.64
C GLU A 121 -38.92 0.72 25.49
N MET A 122 -39.00 0.01 24.36
CA MET A 122 -38.23 0.30 23.14
C MET A 122 -39.19 0.62 21.98
N THR A 123 -38.93 1.77 21.32
CA THR A 123 -39.63 2.18 20.10
C THR A 123 -38.63 2.41 18.98
N ASP A 124 -39.05 2.48 17.72
CA ASP A 124 -38.18 2.73 16.60
C ASP A 124 -37.59 4.15 16.65
N ALA A 125 -36.30 4.28 16.26
CA ALA A 125 -35.59 5.54 16.18
C ALA A 125 -34.96 5.76 14.79
N GLU A 126 -34.91 7.01 14.38
CA GLU A 126 -34.04 7.39 13.26
C GLU A 126 -32.59 7.43 13.71
N MET A 127 -31.68 6.86 12.90
CA MET A 127 -30.26 6.82 13.16
C MET A 127 -29.55 8.03 12.54
N THR A 128 -29.99 9.22 12.93
CA THR A 128 -29.38 10.49 12.49
C THR A 128 -28.31 10.93 13.48
N GLY A 129 -27.07 11.10 13.00
CA GLY A 129 -25.97 11.58 13.83
C GLY A 129 -26.01 13.08 14.06
N ILE A 130 -25.44 13.53 15.16
CA ILE A 130 -25.25 14.96 15.46
C ILE A 130 -24.14 15.48 14.53
N ALA A 131 -24.42 16.55 13.77
CA ALA A 131 -23.41 17.17 12.90
C ALA A 131 -22.29 17.81 13.71
N MET A 132 -21.05 17.42 13.42
CA MET A 132 -19.86 17.94 14.11
C MET A 132 -18.68 18.00 13.12
N THR A 133 -17.72 18.87 13.40
CA THR A 133 -16.37 18.79 12.84
C THR A 133 -15.56 17.74 13.60
N ILE A 134 -14.44 17.29 13.02
CA ILE A 134 -13.54 16.35 13.72
C ILE A 134 -13.01 16.92 15.05
N ALA A 135 -12.66 18.21 15.08
CA ALA A 135 -12.17 18.84 16.30
C ALA A 135 -13.24 18.93 17.41
N GLU A 136 -14.50 19.11 17.04
CA GLU A 136 -15.63 19.09 17.99
C GLU A 136 -15.91 17.67 18.48
N ALA A 137 -15.84 16.69 17.57
CA ALA A 137 -16.10 15.29 17.87
C ALA A 137 -15.07 14.71 18.86
N CYS A 138 -13.78 15.06 18.71
CA CYS A 138 -12.69 14.54 19.55
C CYS A 138 -12.67 15.10 20.98
N LYS A 139 -13.81 15.03 21.67
CA LYS A 139 -13.93 15.47 23.07
C LYS A 139 -14.64 14.41 23.91
N GLN A 140 -14.24 14.29 25.18
CA GLN A 140 -14.78 13.30 26.12
C GLN A 140 -16.31 13.36 26.24
N GLU A 141 -16.91 14.53 26.20
CA GLU A 141 -18.37 14.74 26.27
C GLU A 141 -19.15 14.12 25.11
N ASN A 142 -18.43 13.73 24.03
CA ASN A 142 -19.02 13.12 22.84
C ASN A 142 -18.77 11.60 22.74
N TYR A 143 -18.07 11.02 23.74
CA TYR A 143 -17.87 9.57 23.79
C TYR A 143 -19.20 8.81 23.76
N GLY A 144 -19.35 7.82 22.89
CA GLY A 144 -20.55 7.00 22.72
C GLY A 144 -21.67 7.64 21.90
N LYS A 145 -21.56 8.91 21.52
CA LYS A 145 -22.58 9.59 20.70
C LYS A 145 -22.52 9.16 19.23
N LEU A 146 -23.67 9.17 18.59
CA LEU A 146 -23.78 9.04 17.14
C LEU A 146 -23.58 10.41 16.50
N VAL A 147 -22.53 10.55 15.70
CA VAL A 147 -22.19 11.80 15.02
C VAL A 147 -22.11 11.64 13.53
N THR A 148 -22.31 12.75 12.82
CA THR A 148 -22.11 12.85 11.36
C THR A 148 -21.06 13.91 11.10
N LEU A 149 -19.94 13.48 10.51
CA LEU A 149 -18.91 14.35 9.97
C LEU A 149 -19.26 14.71 8.52
N SER A 150 -18.87 15.89 8.06
CA SER A 150 -19.13 16.35 6.69
C SER A 150 -17.82 16.62 5.93
N ASN A 151 -17.83 16.34 4.63
CA ASN A 151 -16.72 16.62 3.71
C ASN A 151 -15.37 16.09 4.19
N VAL A 152 -15.33 14.81 4.57
CA VAL A 152 -14.10 14.17 5.05
C VAL A 152 -13.34 13.46 3.93
N SER A 153 -12.02 13.60 3.90
CA SER A 153 -11.15 12.72 3.14
C SER A 153 -10.83 11.46 3.95
N ILE A 154 -10.71 10.32 3.27
CA ILE A 154 -10.50 9.01 3.87
C ILE A 154 -9.25 8.38 3.26
N SER A 155 -8.28 8.02 4.09
CA SER A 155 -7.04 7.37 3.67
C SER A 155 -6.71 6.15 4.53
N PRO A 156 -6.02 5.12 4.00
CA PRO A 156 -5.60 3.97 4.79
C PRO A 156 -4.53 4.36 5.81
N VAL A 157 -4.46 3.62 6.93
CA VAL A 157 -3.42 3.73 7.95
C VAL A 157 -2.82 2.35 8.22
N GLY A 158 -1.51 2.24 8.13
CA GLY A 158 -0.79 0.97 8.36
C GLY A 158 -1.22 -0.13 7.40
N ASN A 159 -1.66 -1.26 7.91
CA ASN A 159 -2.13 -2.42 7.14
C ASN A 159 -3.51 -2.24 6.46
N GLY A 160 -4.06 -1.02 6.45
CA GLY A 160 -5.33 -0.70 5.83
C GLY A 160 -6.60 -1.02 6.64
N MET A 161 -6.50 -1.71 7.78
CA MET A 161 -7.64 -1.99 8.66
C MET A 161 -8.21 -0.72 9.28
N ASN A 162 -7.35 0.23 9.61
CA ASN A 162 -7.73 1.55 10.08
C ASN A 162 -7.76 2.54 8.91
N LYS A 163 -8.68 3.50 8.99
CA LYS A 163 -8.76 4.64 8.08
C LYS A 163 -8.46 5.91 8.85
N LYS A 164 -7.84 6.88 8.20
CA LYS A 164 -7.70 8.25 8.68
C LYS A 164 -8.74 9.09 7.99
N LEU A 165 -9.60 9.73 8.76
CA LEU A 165 -10.54 10.75 8.32
C LEU A 165 -9.92 12.11 8.56
N THR A 166 -10.04 13.03 7.61
CA THR A 166 -9.51 14.39 7.73
C THR A 166 -10.53 15.38 7.18
N ASP A 167 -10.83 16.42 7.94
CA ASP A 167 -11.56 17.62 7.51
C ASP A 167 -10.71 18.88 7.72
N ALA A 168 -11.28 20.07 7.49
CA ALA A 168 -10.57 21.34 7.70
C ALA A 168 -10.18 21.60 9.17
N SER A 169 -10.81 20.92 10.13
CA SER A 169 -10.59 21.11 11.57
C SER A 169 -9.55 20.17 12.17
N GLY A 170 -9.28 19.03 11.51
CA GLY A 170 -8.33 18.07 12.03
C GLY A 170 -8.41 16.70 11.40
N SER A 171 -7.91 15.69 12.13
CA SER A 171 -7.99 14.30 11.70
C SER A 171 -8.31 13.36 12.87
N MET A 172 -9.04 12.29 12.58
CA MET A 172 -9.32 11.19 13.50
C MET A 172 -9.20 9.85 12.76
N ARG A 173 -9.32 8.76 13.50
CA ARG A 173 -9.33 7.42 12.91
C ARG A 173 -10.74 6.87 12.77
N SER A 174 -10.89 5.91 11.88
CA SER A 174 -12.08 5.07 11.79
C SER A 174 -11.68 3.62 11.62
N ARG A 175 -12.52 2.72 12.11
CA ARG A 175 -12.38 1.28 11.96
C ARG A 175 -13.76 0.65 12.00
N ASP A 176 -13.98 -0.40 11.21
CA ASP A 176 -15.20 -1.18 11.26
C ASP A 176 -15.15 -2.22 12.40
N LEU A 177 -15.34 -1.77 13.65
CA LEU A 177 -15.43 -2.67 14.80
C LEU A 177 -16.79 -3.36 14.92
N PHE A 178 -17.82 -2.79 14.34
CA PHE A 178 -19.17 -3.34 14.36
C PHE A 178 -19.44 -4.34 13.22
N ALA A 179 -18.43 -4.60 12.37
CA ALA A 179 -18.48 -5.49 11.21
C ALA A 179 -19.70 -5.20 10.30
N VAL A 180 -19.93 -3.92 10.01
CA VAL A 180 -21.08 -3.47 9.21
C VAL A 180 -20.83 -3.56 7.70
N PHE A 181 -19.55 -3.73 7.29
CA PHE A 181 -19.17 -3.84 5.89
C PHE A 181 -18.90 -5.29 5.49
N PRO A 182 -19.23 -5.67 4.25
CA PRO A 182 -18.76 -6.94 3.68
C PRO A 182 -17.22 -6.95 3.58
N LEU A 183 -16.61 -8.14 3.53
CA LEU A 183 -15.14 -8.30 3.52
C LEU A 183 -14.46 -7.65 2.31
N ASP A 184 -15.18 -7.51 1.21
CA ASP A 184 -14.74 -6.88 -0.04
C ASP A 184 -15.10 -5.40 -0.15
N TYR A 185 -15.60 -4.79 0.94
CA TYR A 185 -15.99 -3.38 0.92
C TYR A 185 -14.81 -2.46 0.68
N THR A 186 -14.91 -1.70 -0.40
CA THR A 186 -13.92 -0.66 -0.72
C THR A 186 -14.37 0.67 -0.14
N TRP A 187 -13.60 1.19 0.79
CA TRP A 187 -13.86 2.49 1.39
C TRP A 187 -13.66 3.60 0.35
N PRO A 188 -14.62 4.55 0.21
CA PRO A 188 -14.40 5.70 -0.64
C PRO A 188 -13.25 6.55 -0.10
N LYS A 189 -12.57 7.29 -0.97
CA LYS A 189 -11.48 8.21 -0.56
C LYS A 189 -12.00 9.52 0.04
N LYS A 190 -13.28 9.84 -0.18
CA LYS A 190 -13.98 10.99 0.39
C LYS A 190 -15.38 10.56 0.83
N ALA A 191 -15.96 11.30 1.75
CA ALA A 191 -17.36 11.21 2.08
C ALA A 191 -17.94 12.61 2.30
N ASP A 192 -19.08 12.89 1.68
CA ASP A 192 -19.86 14.11 1.94
C ASP A 192 -20.42 14.07 3.36
N THR A 193 -20.85 12.88 3.78
CA THR A 193 -21.21 12.61 5.17
C THR A 193 -20.67 11.26 5.62
N PHE A 194 -20.18 11.22 6.85
CA PHE A 194 -19.71 10.02 7.51
C PHE A 194 -20.37 9.91 8.89
N THR A 195 -21.29 8.95 9.05
CA THR A 195 -22.04 8.75 10.29
C THR A 195 -21.52 7.53 11.06
N GLY A 196 -21.23 7.72 12.34
CA GLY A 196 -20.74 6.65 13.20
C GLY A 196 -20.75 7.02 14.68
N VAL A 197 -20.48 6.03 15.53
CA VAL A 197 -20.37 6.22 16.99
C VAL A 197 -18.94 6.62 17.34
N LEU A 198 -18.79 7.62 18.17
CA LEU A 198 -17.48 8.10 18.67
C LEU A 198 -17.02 7.25 19.84
N LEU A 199 -15.85 6.65 19.70
CA LEU A 199 -15.19 5.91 20.76
C LEU A 199 -13.75 6.35 20.88
N TYR A 200 -13.21 6.25 22.10
CA TYR A 200 -11.77 6.30 22.29
C TYR A 200 -11.25 4.85 22.25
N TYR A 201 -10.32 4.56 21.36
CA TYR A 201 -9.82 3.20 21.16
C TYR A 201 -8.30 3.20 21.07
N MET A 202 -7.66 2.39 21.90
CA MET A 202 -6.20 2.32 22.06
C MET A 202 -5.58 3.66 22.44
N THR A 203 -5.22 4.50 21.47
CA THR A 203 -4.43 5.73 21.68
C THR A 203 -5.06 6.96 21.03
N GLY A 204 -6.36 6.93 20.76
CA GLY A 204 -6.99 8.07 20.10
C GLY A 204 -8.48 7.93 19.84
N TRP A 205 -9.04 9.01 19.35
CA TRP A 205 -10.44 9.07 18.94
C TRP A 205 -10.68 8.34 17.64
N PHE A 206 -11.76 7.57 17.62
CA PHE A 206 -12.26 6.86 16.45
C PHE A 206 -13.75 7.15 16.27
N ILE A 207 -14.16 7.28 15.02
CA ILE A 207 -15.55 7.16 14.62
C ILE A 207 -15.77 5.77 14.02
N MET A 208 -16.68 5.01 14.61
CA MET A 208 -17.00 3.65 14.19
C MET A 208 -18.26 3.67 13.36
N PRO A 209 -18.21 3.31 12.07
CA PRO A 209 -19.41 3.27 11.22
C PRO A 209 -20.43 2.29 11.76
N ILE A 210 -21.71 2.65 11.68
CA ILE A 210 -22.83 1.82 12.16
C ILE A 210 -23.62 1.16 11.03
N SER A 211 -23.42 1.62 9.80
CA SER A 211 -23.97 1.06 8.58
C SER A 211 -23.15 1.52 7.39
N ALA A 212 -23.19 0.77 6.27
CA ALA A 212 -22.57 1.20 5.02
C ALA A 212 -23.23 2.47 4.46
N ASP A 213 -24.56 2.59 4.60
CA ASP A 213 -25.33 3.77 4.15
C ASP A 213 -25.00 5.04 4.95
N GLY A 214 -24.31 4.91 6.09
CA GLY A 214 -23.82 6.05 6.88
C GLY A 214 -22.63 6.77 6.23
N ILE A 215 -22.01 6.18 5.21
CA ILE A 215 -20.94 6.80 4.44
C ILE A 215 -21.51 7.19 3.06
N VAL A 216 -21.85 8.47 2.92
CA VAL A 216 -22.44 8.99 1.69
C VAL A 216 -21.38 9.76 0.92
N TYR A 217 -21.23 9.43 -0.34
CA TYR A 217 -20.42 10.18 -1.28
C TYR A 217 -21.21 10.39 -2.58
N ASN A 218 -21.47 11.64 -2.91
CA ASN A 218 -22.12 12.00 -4.16
C ASN A 218 -21.03 12.21 -5.23
N GLN A 219 -20.86 11.21 -6.06
CA GLN A 219 -19.86 11.24 -7.13
C GLN A 219 -20.11 12.47 -8.03
N PRO A 220 -19.11 13.37 -8.22
CA PRO A 220 -19.21 14.45 -9.20
C PRO A 220 -19.44 13.90 -10.61
N THR A 221 -20.24 14.58 -11.41
CA THR A 221 -20.49 14.21 -12.81
C THR A 221 -19.32 14.61 -13.74
N GLU A 222 -18.44 15.48 -13.28
CA GLU A 222 -17.19 15.83 -13.96
C GLU A 222 -16.03 15.79 -12.98
N VAL A 223 -14.96 15.13 -13.38
CA VAL A 223 -13.71 15.01 -12.60
C VAL A 223 -12.56 15.52 -13.45
N THR A 224 -11.76 16.43 -12.88
CA THR A 224 -10.63 17.04 -13.56
C THR A 224 -9.31 16.51 -13.01
N PHE A 225 -8.52 15.87 -13.84
CA PHE A 225 -7.13 15.54 -13.58
C PHE A 225 -6.27 16.73 -14.01
N ASP A 226 -5.96 17.62 -13.09
CA ASP A 226 -5.06 18.76 -13.30
C ASP A 226 -3.64 18.34 -12.88
N PHE A 227 -2.75 18.19 -13.84
CA PHE A 227 -1.39 17.71 -13.57
C PHE A 227 -0.53 18.72 -12.78
N SER A 228 -1.02 19.93 -12.53
CA SER A 228 -0.36 20.89 -11.63
C SER A 228 -0.65 20.64 -10.15
N ASP A 229 -1.62 19.80 -9.81
CA ASP A 229 -1.93 19.46 -8.42
C ASP A 229 -0.87 18.52 -7.82
N THR A 230 0.06 19.10 -7.08
CA THR A 230 1.16 18.37 -6.42
C THR A 230 0.72 17.55 -5.22
N ASN A 231 -0.52 17.69 -4.74
CA ASN A 231 -1.07 16.82 -3.70
C ASN A 231 -1.52 15.47 -4.26
N THR A 232 -1.91 15.48 -5.54
CA THR A 232 -2.37 14.27 -6.25
C THR A 232 -1.24 13.66 -7.06
N PHE A 233 -0.51 14.47 -7.83
CA PHE A 233 0.47 14.00 -8.79
C PHE A 233 1.90 14.23 -8.34
N LYS A 234 2.78 13.29 -8.72
CA LYS A 234 4.22 13.41 -8.54
C LYS A 234 4.79 14.33 -9.63
N VAL A 235 5.08 15.57 -9.28
CA VAL A 235 5.51 16.60 -10.21
C VAL A 235 7.00 16.90 -10.06
N GLY A 236 7.75 16.78 -11.15
CA GLY A 236 9.15 17.15 -11.21
C GLY A 236 9.38 18.61 -11.58
N THR A 237 10.59 19.09 -11.34
CA THR A 237 11.01 20.47 -11.62
C THR A 237 11.38 20.70 -13.09
N ALA A 238 11.77 19.64 -13.81
CA ALA A 238 12.16 19.67 -15.23
C ALA A 238 11.99 18.29 -15.88
N ILE A 239 12.07 18.24 -17.21
CA ILE A 239 12.02 16.98 -17.98
C ILE A 239 13.13 16.00 -17.62
N SER A 240 14.26 16.48 -17.14
CA SER A 240 15.40 15.67 -16.69
C SER A 240 15.31 15.20 -15.24
N ASP A 241 14.26 15.61 -14.52
CA ASP A 241 14.06 15.22 -13.13
C ASP A 241 13.56 13.76 -13.05
N ASN A 242 14.47 12.86 -12.69
CA ASN A 242 14.19 11.44 -12.59
C ASN A 242 13.23 11.10 -11.43
N SER A 243 13.09 11.98 -10.43
CA SER A 243 12.17 11.78 -9.31
C SER A 243 10.70 11.80 -9.76
N ALA A 244 10.40 12.38 -10.92
CA ALA A 244 9.07 12.48 -11.52
C ALA A 244 8.82 11.44 -12.64
N TRP A 245 9.66 10.45 -12.78
CA TRP A 245 9.44 9.38 -13.75
C TRP A 245 8.27 8.50 -13.35
N ILE A 246 7.41 8.22 -14.33
CA ILE A 246 6.22 7.38 -14.18
C ILE A 246 6.39 6.17 -15.12
N ASN A 247 6.50 4.99 -14.54
CA ASN A 247 6.58 3.73 -15.28
C ASN A 247 5.24 3.00 -15.27
N ASN A 248 4.59 2.95 -14.12
CA ASN A 248 3.23 2.47 -13.92
C ASN A 248 2.75 3.03 -12.58
N GLU A 249 1.95 4.07 -12.60
CA GLU A 249 1.46 4.73 -11.38
C GLU A 249 -0.03 5.03 -11.51
N GLU A 250 -0.77 4.82 -10.43
CA GLU A 250 -2.19 5.15 -10.32
C GLU A 250 -2.38 6.42 -9.51
N TYR A 251 -3.26 7.28 -9.98
CA TYR A 251 -3.69 8.49 -9.29
C TYR A 251 -5.21 8.52 -9.23
N ASP A 252 -5.75 8.93 -8.11
CA ASP A 252 -7.20 9.00 -7.90
C ASP A 252 -7.62 10.43 -7.63
N VAL A 253 -8.61 10.87 -8.39
CA VAL A 253 -9.30 12.14 -8.18
C VAL A 253 -10.79 11.84 -8.09
N ASP A 254 -11.40 12.13 -6.95
CA ASP A 254 -12.83 11.94 -6.71
C ASP A 254 -13.35 10.52 -7.11
N ASN A 255 -12.60 9.50 -6.72
CA ASN A 255 -12.83 8.07 -7.01
C ASN A 255 -12.74 7.67 -8.50
N VAL A 256 -12.35 8.57 -9.37
CA VAL A 256 -11.96 8.23 -10.74
C VAL A 256 -10.45 8.00 -10.76
N VAL A 257 -10.04 6.84 -11.19
CA VAL A 257 -8.62 6.48 -11.25
C VAL A 257 -8.08 6.76 -12.64
N ILE A 258 -6.90 7.40 -12.71
CA ILE A 258 -6.06 7.43 -13.89
C ILE A 258 -4.79 6.64 -13.62
N GLN A 259 -4.55 5.60 -14.40
CA GLN A 259 -3.29 4.87 -14.42
C GLN A 259 -2.45 5.35 -15.59
N ILE A 260 -1.20 5.70 -15.31
CA ILE A 260 -0.26 6.22 -16.31
C ILE A 260 0.91 5.27 -16.42
N THR A 261 1.18 4.74 -17.62
CA THR A 261 2.36 3.93 -17.84
C THR A 261 3.43 4.66 -18.64
N GLY A 262 4.67 4.22 -18.52
CA GLY A 262 5.73 4.64 -19.43
C GLY A 262 5.67 3.88 -20.76
N GLY A 263 6.18 4.51 -21.81
CA GLY A 263 6.40 3.93 -23.12
C GLY A 263 7.82 3.40 -23.33
N SER A 264 8.42 3.72 -24.46
CA SER A 264 9.86 3.50 -24.72
C SER A 264 10.77 4.25 -23.70
N ALA A 265 10.20 5.23 -23.00
CA ALA A 265 10.78 5.89 -21.86
C ALA A 265 9.69 6.14 -20.80
N PRO A 266 10.04 6.37 -19.52
CA PRO A 266 9.06 6.74 -18.50
C PRO A 266 8.25 7.98 -18.91
N SER A 267 6.94 7.96 -18.68
CA SER A 267 6.12 9.17 -18.72
C SER A 267 6.54 10.12 -17.60
N ARG A 268 6.23 11.41 -17.70
CA ARG A 268 6.69 12.41 -16.73
C ARG A 268 5.67 13.50 -16.56
N ILE A 269 5.46 13.91 -15.31
CA ILE A 269 4.75 15.17 -15.01
C ILE A 269 5.79 16.15 -14.49
N TYR A 270 5.97 17.28 -15.16
CA TYR A 270 6.98 18.27 -14.80
C TYR A 270 6.54 19.69 -15.16
N THR A 271 7.15 20.67 -14.49
CA THR A 271 6.91 22.08 -14.77
C THR A 271 7.73 22.52 -15.99
N ALA A 272 7.04 23.00 -17.02
CA ALA A 272 7.60 23.56 -18.25
C ALA A 272 7.24 25.05 -18.37
N ALA A 273 7.77 25.74 -19.38
CA ALA A 273 7.42 27.16 -19.65
C ALA A 273 5.91 27.38 -19.92
N ALA A 274 5.23 26.35 -20.46
CA ALA A 274 3.79 26.36 -20.74
C ALA A 274 2.92 25.91 -19.54
N GLY A 275 3.48 25.72 -18.35
CA GLY A 275 2.83 25.19 -17.16
C GLY A 275 3.25 23.76 -16.86
N THR A 276 2.62 23.14 -15.86
CA THR A 276 2.87 21.73 -15.52
C THR A 276 2.18 20.83 -16.54
N ILE A 277 2.92 19.88 -17.08
CA ILE A 277 2.47 19.00 -18.15
C ILE A 277 2.76 17.53 -17.84
N LEU A 278 1.84 16.65 -18.20
CA LEU A 278 2.12 15.23 -18.40
C LEU A 278 2.67 15.05 -19.83
N SER A 279 3.90 14.57 -19.95
CA SER A 279 4.54 14.20 -21.21
C SER A 279 4.64 12.68 -21.31
N MET A 280 4.06 12.13 -22.36
CA MET A 280 4.13 10.70 -22.66
C MET A 280 5.04 10.48 -23.88
N PHE A 281 5.78 9.38 -23.85
CA PHE A 281 6.63 9.00 -24.97
C PHE A 281 5.93 7.95 -25.81
N LYS A 282 6.03 8.09 -27.15
CA LYS A 282 5.46 7.13 -28.09
C LYS A 282 5.96 5.72 -27.77
N GLU A 283 5.27 4.74 -28.32
CA GLU A 283 5.50 3.31 -28.16
C GLU A 283 5.11 2.78 -26.78
N TYR A 284 3.88 2.27 -26.71
CA TYR A 284 3.31 1.49 -25.62
C TYR A 284 3.01 2.20 -24.29
N ALA A 285 3.13 3.53 -24.21
CA ALA A 285 2.61 4.23 -23.05
C ALA A 285 1.07 4.25 -23.10
N THR A 286 0.43 4.04 -21.96
CA THR A 286 -1.03 4.03 -21.85
C THR A 286 -1.52 5.01 -20.80
N LEU A 287 -2.75 5.48 -20.99
CA LEU A 287 -3.59 6.09 -19.96
C LEU A 287 -4.79 5.18 -19.78
N THR A 288 -4.98 4.63 -18.61
CA THR A 288 -6.17 3.85 -18.29
C THR A 288 -7.02 4.61 -17.29
N PHE A 289 -8.25 4.92 -17.66
CA PHE A 289 -9.22 5.58 -16.81
C PHE A 289 -10.22 4.55 -16.31
N LYS A 290 -10.54 4.58 -15.02
CA LYS A 290 -11.53 3.71 -14.39
C LYS A 290 -12.57 4.55 -13.67
N ALA A 291 -13.85 4.32 -13.96
CA ALA A 291 -14.94 4.94 -13.24
C ALA A 291 -15.12 4.31 -11.86
N PRO A 292 -15.68 5.03 -10.88
CA PRO A 292 -16.10 4.42 -9.63
C PRO A 292 -17.27 3.46 -9.83
N ASP A 293 -17.46 2.56 -8.86
CA ASP A 293 -18.56 1.59 -8.90
C ASP A 293 -19.92 2.26 -9.11
N GLY A 294 -20.73 1.66 -9.97
CA GLY A 294 -22.05 2.18 -10.33
C GLY A 294 -22.05 3.34 -11.32
N TYR A 295 -20.88 3.72 -11.84
CA TYR A 295 -20.73 4.79 -12.83
C TYR A 295 -20.03 4.31 -14.10
N ALA A 296 -20.16 5.09 -15.14
CA ALA A 296 -19.46 4.95 -16.42
C ALA A 296 -18.85 6.28 -16.83
N ILE A 297 -17.70 6.23 -17.50
CA ILE A 297 -17.13 7.37 -18.19
C ILE A 297 -17.85 7.51 -19.53
N THR A 298 -18.36 8.70 -19.81
CA THR A 298 -19.07 8.98 -21.07
C THR A 298 -18.27 9.89 -22.00
N LYS A 299 -17.34 10.67 -21.46
CA LYS A 299 -16.46 11.54 -22.22
C LYS A 299 -15.14 11.76 -21.49
N LEU A 300 -14.05 11.89 -22.24
CA LEU A 300 -12.77 12.42 -21.79
C LEU A 300 -12.36 13.57 -22.70
N GLU A 301 -12.04 14.71 -22.12
CA GLU A 301 -11.57 15.89 -22.84
C GLU A 301 -10.14 16.23 -22.41
N PHE A 302 -9.24 16.27 -23.38
CA PHE A 302 -7.82 16.49 -23.15
C PHE A 302 -7.42 17.92 -23.51
N THR A 303 -6.64 18.57 -22.66
CA THR A 303 -6.01 19.86 -22.94
C THR A 303 -4.53 19.65 -23.16
N ASN A 304 -4.07 19.80 -24.42
CA ASN A 304 -2.66 19.63 -24.78
C ASN A 304 -1.94 20.98 -24.89
N THR A 305 -0.61 20.94 -24.85
CA THR A 305 0.29 22.09 -25.00
C THR A 305 1.15 22.01 -26.25
N ASN A 306 1.30 20.84 -26.86
CA ASN A 306 2.05 20.64 -28.08
C ASN A 306 1.13 20.58 -29.31
N ALA A 307 1.71 20.47 -30.51
CA ALA A 307 0.97 20.44 -31.76
C ALA A 307 -0.03 19.26 -31.78
N ASP A 308 -1.21 19.49 -32.34
CA ASP A 308 -2.32 18.51 -32.36
C ASP A 308 -1.94 17.20 -33.06
N ASN A 309 -1.02 17.23 -34.05
CA ASN A 309 -0.53 16.04 -34.72
C ASN A 309 0.33 15.11 -33.81
N GLN A 310 0.72 15.55 -32.63
CA GLN A 310 1.37 14.74 -31.60
C GLN A 310 0.36 14.09 -30.64
N PHE A 311 -0.93 14.35 -30.82
CA PHE A 311 -1.99 13.88 -29.94
C PHE A 311 -2.84 12.82 -30.63
N SER A 312 -2.57 11.56 -30.34
CA SER A 312 -3.26 10.42 -30.94
C SER A 312 -3.27 9.25 -29.98
N PHE A 313 -4.46 8.70 -29.75
CA PHE A 313 -4.68 7.53 -28.91
C PHE A 313 -5.56 6.51 -29.61
N VAL A 314 -5.28 5.23 -29.37
CA VAL A 314 -6.17 4.11 -29.72
C VAL A 314 -6.89 3.68 -28.43
N PRO A 315 -8.21 3.91 -28.31
CA PRO A 315 -8.96 3.51 -27.14
C PRO A 315 -9.35 2.04 -27.19
N SER A 316 -9.43 1.36 -26.02
CA SER A 316 -9.92 -0.02 -25.90
C SER A 316 -11.42 -0.17 -26.16
N SER A 317 -12.17 0.93 -26.05
CA SER A 317 -13.61 1.04 -26.36
C SER A 317 -13.98 2.47 -26.67
N GLY A 318 -15.17 2.70 -27.24
CA GLY A 318 -15.60 4.05 -27.63
C GLY A 318 -14.85 4.61 -28.83
N VAL A 319 -14.89 5.93 -29.03
CA VAL A 319 -14.30 6.61 -30.18
C VAL A 319 -13.48 7.81 -29.71
N PHE A 320 -12.23 7.89 -30.17
CA PHE A 320 -11.36 9.04 -29.94
C PHE A 320 -11.27 9.89 -31.22
N THR A 321 -11.59 11.17 -31.11
CA THR A 321 -11.53 12.13 -32.23
C THR A 321 -10.96 13.45 -31.75
N GLY A 322 -9.89 13.91 -32.41
CA GLY A 322 -9.21 15.15 -32.04
C GLY A 322 -8.60 15.07 -30.64
N LYS A 323 -9.25 15.67 -29.65
CA LYS A 323 -8.84 15.70 -28.23
C LYS A 323 -9.93 15.18 -27.32
N THR A 324 -10.89 14.45 -27.86
CA THR A 324 -12.05 13.99 -27.12
C THR A 324 -12.26 12.50 -27.38
N TRP A 325 -12.40 11.75 -26.31
CA TRP A 325 -12.96 10.40 -26.34
C TRP A 325 -14.43 10.46 -25.92
N VAL A 326 -15.29 9.70 -26.60
CA VAL A 326 -16.71 9.53 -26.27
C VAL A 326 -17.02 8.05 -26.25
N GLY A 327 -17.75 7.62 -25.22
CA GLY A 327 -18.16 6.23 -25.05
C GLY A 327 -19.19 6.08 -23.93
N ASN A 328 -19.33 4.86 -23.42
CA ASN A 328 -20.07 4.54 -22.21
C ASN A 328 -19.40 3.31 -21.60
N ALA A 329 -18.39 3.52 -20.77
CA ALA A 329 -17.52 2.45 -20.30
C ALA A 329 -17.21 2.57 -18.80
N GLU A 330 -17.09 1.43 -18.10
CA GLU A 330 -16.58 1.37 -16.72
C GLU A 330 -15.13 1.83 -16.63
N GLY A 331 -14.40 1.69 -17.73
CA GLY A 331 -13.06 2.22 -17.91
C GLY A 331 -12.63 2.13 -19.36
N VAL A 332 -11.60 2.88 -19.70
CA VAL A 332 -11.01 2.91 -21.04
C VAL A 332 -9.50 2.96 -20.96
N ARG A 333 -8.84 2.05 -21.66
CA ARG A 333 -7.39 2.07 -21.88
C ARG A 333 -7.10 2.79 -23.18
N MET A 334 -6.25 3.81 -23.13
CA MET A 334 -5.89 4.66 -24.25
C MET A 334 -4.41 4.40 -24.59
N LEU A 335 -4.15 3.61 -25.63
CA LEU A 335 -2.77 3.38 -26.11
C LEU A 335 -2.27 4.62 -26.85
N ASN A 336 -1.13 5.11 -26.44
CA ASN A 336 -0.51 6.28 -27.04
C ASN A 336 0.25 5.92 -28.34
N GLU A 337 -0.04 6.62 -29.43
CA GLU A 337 0.64 6.45 -30.73
C GLU A 337 1.70 7.51 -31.03
N LYS A 338 1.69 8.61 -30.28
CA LYS A 338 2.56 9.79 -30.51
C LYS A 338 3.28 10.19 -29.23
N SER A 339 3.56 11.46 -29.06
CA SER A 339 4.19 12.01 -27.85
C SER A 339 3.39 13.20 -27.32
N PRO A 340 2.18 12.96 -26.78
CA PRO A 340 1.32 14.02 -26.31
C PRO A 340 1.91 14.69 -25.07
N GLN A 341 1.63 16.00 -24.96
CA GLN A 341 1.91 16.80 -23.77
C GLN A 341 0.61 17.47 -23.36
N MET A 342 0.13 17.20 -22.16
CA MET A 342 -1.17 17.66 -21.69
C MET A 342 -1.10 18.28 -20.29
N THR A 343 -1.91 19.31 -20.05
CA THR A 343 -2.02 19.95 -18.74
C THR A 343 -3.11 19.35 -17.88
N LYS A 344 -4.19 18.89 -18.52
CA LYS A 344 -5.33 18.30 -17.80
C LYS A 344 -6.15 17.36 -18.67
N VAL A 345 -6.93 16.52 -18.01
CA VAL A 345 -7.99 15.71 -18.60
C VAL A 345 -9.27 15.92 -17.78
N VAL A 346 -10.40 16.13 -18.44
CA VAL A 346 -11.72 16.18 -17.79
C VAL A 346 -12.48 14.91 -18.15
N ALA A 347 -12.88 14.15 -17.14
CA ALA A 347 -13.72 12.97 -17.29
C ALA A 347 -15.18 13.31 -16.94
N THR A 348 -16.12 13.08 -17.87
CA THR A 348 -17.56 13.18 -17.61
C THR A 348 -18.11 11.79 -17.26
N LEU A 349 -18.87 11.73 -16.18
CA LEU A 349 -19.46 10.51 -15.63
C LEU A 349 -20.97 10.49 -15.75
N ALA A 350 -21.53 9.29 -15.93
CA ALA A 350 -22.96 9.03 -15.79
C ALA A 350 -23.18 7.77 -14.94
N LYS A 351 -24.40 7.58 -14.45
CA LYS A 351 -24.79 6.30 -13.84
C LYS A 351 -24.63 5.18 -14.86
N LYS A 352 -24.11 4.04 -14.41
CA LYS A 352 -23.96 2.83 -15.22
C LYS A 352 -25.33 2.36 -15.74
N THR A 353 -25.35 1.98 -17.01
CA THR A 353 -26.52 1.41 -17.69
C THR A 353 -26.23 -0.03 -18.14
N PRO A 354 -27.23 -0.82 -18.55
CA PRO A 354 -26.99 -2.15 -19.09
C PRO A 354 -26.06 -2.18 -20.31
N GLU A 355 -26.00 -1.07 -21.07
CA GLU A 355 -25.13 -0.91 -22.24
C GLU A 355 -23.71 -0.42 -21.90
N THR A 356 -23.42 -0.19 -20.63
CA THR A 356 -22.07 0.24 -20.22
C THR A 356 -21.08 -0.89 -20.47
N VAL A 357 -20.03 -0.58 -21.23
CA VAL A 357 -18.97 -1.53 -21.57
C VAL A 357 -18.00 -1.67 -20.42
N ALA A 358 -17.73 -2.88 -19.99
CA ALA A 358 -16.67 -3.15 -19.02
C ALA A 358 -15.30 -2.77 -19.60
N LEU A 359 -14.34 -2.39 -18.75
CA LEU A 359 -12.96 -2.24 -19.20
C LEU A 359 -12.47 -3.61 -19.70
N PRO A 360 -12.07 -3.75 -20.97
CA PRO A 360 -11.61 -5.02 -21.49
C PRO A 360 -10.42 -5.55 -20.69
N ALA A 361 -10.50 -6.80 -20.27
CA ALA A 361 -9.37 -7.47 -19.64
C ALA A 361 -8.16 -7.49 -20.59
N ILE A 362 -6.97 -7.51 -20.01
CA ILE A 362 -5.75 -7.71 -20.79
C ILE A 362 -5.68 -9.20 -21.16
N ASP A 363 -5.52 -9.46 -22.45
CA ASP A 363 -5.28 -10.82 -22.96
C ASP A 363 -3.77 -11.10 -22.91
N TYR A 364 -3.38 -12.03 -22.05
CA TYR A 364 -1.98 -12.40 -21.85
C TYR A 364 -1.61 -13.61 -22.70
N THR A 365 -0.60 -13.45 -23.55
CA THR A 365 0.02 -14.56 -24.26
C THR A 365 0.80 -15.44 -23.27
N GLU A 366 0.44 -16.71 -23.16
CA GLU A 366 1.15 -17.67 -22.32
C GLU A 366 2.53 -17.98 -22.93
N CYS A 367 3.60 -17.79 -22.15
CA CYS A 367 4.98 -18.09 -22.52
C CYS A 367 5.54 -19.15 -21.58
N GLU A 368 5.90 -20.30 -22.11
CA GLU A 368 6.42 -21.43 -21.33
C GLU A 368 7.82 -21.20 -20.74
N ASN A 369 8.56 -20.19 -21.22
CA ASN A 369 9.93 -19.87 -20.80
C ASN A 369 10.36 -18.50 -21.30
N ILE A 370 11.58 -18.08 -20.93
CA ILE A 370 12.16 -16.79 -21.32
C ILE A 370 12.39 -16.68 -22.84
N ALA A 371 12.80 -17.75 -23.51
CA ALA A 371 13.00 -17.68 -24.97
C ALA A 371 11.68 -17.46 -25.74
N ALA A 372 10.58 -18.11 -25.31
CA ALA A 372 9.26 -17.88 -25.88
C ALA A 372 8.81 -16.42 -25.70
N PHE A 373 9.03 -15.85 -24.53
CA PHE A 373 8.78 -14.44 -24.29
C PHE A 373 9.65 -13.52 -25.16
N ASN A 374 10.93 -13.82 -25.28
CA ASN A 374 11.87 -13.00 -26.08
C ASN A 374 11.49 -12.96 -27.56
N ALA A 375 10.80 -13.99 -28.07
CA ALA A 375 10.34 -14.07 -29.45
C ALA A 375 9.07 -13.24 -29.74
N LEU A 376 8.38 -12.75 -28.72
CA LEU A 376 7.16 -11.95 -28.91
C LEU A 376 7.48 -10.59 -29.54
N GLU A 377 6.49 -10.02 -30.21
CA GLU A 377 6.52 -8.65 -30.68
C GLU A 377 6.45 -7.66 -29.50
N ASN A 378 7.07 -6.49 -29.66
CA ASN A 378 6.99 -5.45 -28.65
C ASN A 378 5.53 -4.98 -28.46
N GLY A 379 5.13 -4.73 -27.22
CA GLY A 379 3.78 -4.36 -26.83
C GLY A 379 2.87 -5.54 -26.50
N THR A 380 3.31 -6.79 -26.73
CA THR A 380 2.53 -7.97 -26.36
C THR A 380 2.50 -8.14 -24.85
N TYR A 381 1.30 -8.27 -24.29
CA TYR A 381 1.11 -8.69 -22.91
C TYR A 381 1.37 -10.17 -22.77
N ALA A 382 2.14 -10.57 -21.80
CA ALA A 382 2.57 -11.94 -21.62
C ALA A 382 2.50 -12.39 -20.17
N LYS A 383 2.07 -13.63 -19.98
CA LYS A 383 2.23 -14.39 -18.74
C LYS A 383 3.38 -15.36 -18.94
N VAL A 384 4.52 -15.02 -18.35
CA VAL A 384 5.78 -15.75 -18.52
C VAL A 384 5.94 -16.76 -17.40
N LYS A 385 5.99 -18.04 -17.75
CA LYS A 385 6.33 -19.09 -16.81
C LYS A 385 7.82 -19.07 -16.52
N LEU A 386 8.16 -19.02 -15.26
CA LEU A 386 9.51 -19.11 -14.74
C LEU A 386 9.66 -20.46 -14.04
N GLN A 387 10.56 -21.26 -14.54
CA GLN A 387 10.89 -22.56 -13.96
C GLN A 387 12.40 -22.64 -13.77
N ASP A 388 12.82 -22.67 -12.49
CA ASP A 388 14.22 -22.61 -12.11
C ASP A 388 14.98 -21.43 -12.77
N ALA A 389 14.27 -20.34 -13.07
CA ALA A 389 14.88 -19.14 -13.62
C ALA A 389 15.76 -18.47 -12.55
N GLU A 390 16.92 -17.99 -12.92
CA GLU A 390 17.93 -17.44 -11.99
C GLU A 390 18.01 -15.94 -12.11
N LEU A 391 17.88 -15.22 -11.00
CA LEU A 391 18.12 -13.79 -10.93
C LEU A 391 19.62 -13.55 -10.82
N THR A 392 20.24 -13.00 -11.88
CA THR A 392 21.67 -12.98 -12.08
C THR A 392 22.33 -11.64 -11.83
N GLY A 393 21.56 -10.59 -11.67
CA GLY A 393 22.10 -9.27 -11.37
C GLY A 393 21.02 -8.24 -11.05
N LEU A 394 21.39 -7.27 -10.21
CA LEU A 394 20.61 -6.10 -9.87
C LEU A 394 21.40 -4.86 -10.24
N SER A 395 20.71 -3.79 -10.67
CA SER A 395 21.35 -2.49 -10.81
C SER A 395 21.82 -1.94 -9.45
N ALA A 396 22.76 -0.99 -9.47
CA ALA A 396 23.33 -0.43 -8.25
C ALA A 396 22.30 0.27 -7.33
N ASP A 397 21.18 0.70 -7.89
CA ASP A 397 20.03 1.23 -7.12
C ASP A 397 19.15 0.13 -6.51
N GLY A 398 19.42 -1.14 -6.86
CA GLY A 398 18.72 -2.31 -6.33
C GLY A 398 17.33 -2.56 -6.88
N PHE A 399 16.80 -1.67 -7.73
CA PHE A 399 15.37 -1.73 -8.10
C PHE A 399 15.06 -1.46 -9.58
N SER A 400 15.85 -0.63 -10.26
CA SER A 400 15.44 -0.16 -11.59
C SER A 400 15.68 -1.14 -12.72
N THR A 401 16.64 -2.04 -12.55
CA THR A 401 17.03 -3.00 -13.59
C THR A 401 17.55 -4.29 -12.96
N MET A 402 17.04 -5.40 -13.44
CA MET A 402 17.40 -6.74 -13.01
C MET A 402 17.62 -7.63 -14.24
N TRP A 403 18.43 -8.68 -14.09
CA TRP A 403 18.65 -9.69 -15.13
C TRP A 403 18.22 -11.06 -14.63
N ILE A 404 17.44 -11.75 -15.46
CA ILE A 404 16.95 -13.09 -15.19
C ILE A 404 17.29 -13.99 -16.37
N GLN A 405 17.67 -15.23 -16.09
CA GLN A 405 17.94 -16.25 -17.11
C GLN A 405 17.30 -17.57 -16.74
N ASP A 406 17.03 -18.38 -17.75
CA ASP A 406 16.73 -19.80 -17.61
C ASP A 406 17.58 -20.59 -18.62
N ALA A 407 17.36 -21.91 -18.71
CA ALA A 407 18.07 -22.74 -19.68
C ALA A 407 17.88 -22.28 -21.14
N THR A 408 16.76 -21.60 -21.44
CA THR A 408 16.33 -21.22 -22.80
C THR A 408 16.79 -19.82 -23.20
N GLY A 409 16.90 -18.88 -22.28
CA GLY A 409 17.25 -17.49 -22.60
C GLY A 409 17.57 -16.62 -21.39
N GLY A 410 17.96 -15.39 -21.68
CA GLY A 410 18.10 -14.33 -20.68
C GLY A 410 17.22 -13.14 -21.03
N CYS A 411 16.79 -12.40 -20.02
CA CYS A 411 15.94 -11.24 -20.20
C CYS A 411 16.29 -10.15 -19.19
N TRP A 412 16.07 -8.92 -19.59
CA TRP A 412 16.17 -7.75 -18.74
C TRP A 412 14.81 -7.44 -18.12
N ILE A 413 14.73 -7.34 -16.81
CA ILE A 413 13.54 -6.92 -16.08
C ILE A 413 13.69 -5.44 -15.73
N GLN A 414 12.66 -4.64 -16.01
CA GLN A 414 12.68 -3.21 -15.69
C GLN A 414 11.42 -2.79 -14.96
N TYR A 415 11.58 -2.19 -13.78
CA TYR A 415 10.53 -1.57 -13.00
C TYR A 415 9.33 -2.48 -12.71
N LEU A 416 9.56 -3.59 -12.00
CA LEU A 416 8.48 -4.43 -11.48
C LEU A 416 8.09 -3.90 -10.07
N SER A 417 7.25 -2.89 -10.01
CA SER A 417 6.73 -2.35 -8.76
C SER A 417 5.56 -3.14 -8.17
N LEU A 418 4.92 -4.02 -8.98
CA LEU A 418 3.79 -4.85 -8.56
C LEU A 418 4.20 -6.18 -7.91
N ILE A 419 5.48 -6.42 -7.68
CA ILE A 419 5.97 -7.59 -6.96
C ILE A 419 5.94 -7.25 -5.46
N ASP A 420 5.15 -7.98 -4.68
CA ASP A 420 5.04 -7.82 -3.22
C ASP A 420 6.34 -8.17 -2.48
N GLU A 421 7.20 -8.98 -3.10
CA GLU A 421 8.50 -9.38 -2.57
C GLU A 421 9.61 -8.81 -3.45
N TYR A 422 10.66 -8.30 -2.81
CA TYR A 422 11.85 -7.89 -3.53
C TYR A 422 12.54 -9.09 -4.13
N LEU A 423 12.88 -9.02 -5.42
CA LEU A 423 13.73 -10.01 -6.07
C LEU A 423 15.16 -9.88 -5.53
N GLU A 424 15.75 -11.00 -5.17
CA GLU A 424 17.09 -11.07 -4.61
C GLU A 424 18.05 -11.73 -5.62
N GLU A 425 19.21 -11.11 -5.82
CA GLU A 425 20.27 -11.65 -6.67
C GLU A 425 20.72 -13.03 -6.19
N ASN A 426 21.07 -13.92 -7.12
CA ASN A 426 21.44 -15.30 -6.87
C ASN A 426 20.31 -16.14 -6.25
N ASN A 427 19.06 -15.82 -6.59
CA ASN A 427 17.92 -16.66 -6.29
C ASN A 427 17.38 -17.35 -7.56
N LYS A 428 16.89 -18.58 -7.39
CA LYS A 428 15.98 -19.21 -8.35
C LYS A 428 14.58 -18.68 -8.14
N VAL A 429 13.92 -18.40 -9.26
CA VAL A 429 12.54 -17.91 -9.32
C VAL A 429 11.67 -18.93 -10.03
N ASN A 430 10.56 -19.32 -9.39
CA ASN A 430 9.55 -20.22 -9.93
C ASN A 430 8.17 -19.60 -9.82
N GLY A 431 7.37 -19.67 -10.88
CA GLY A 431 6.03 -19.09 -10.92
C GLY A 431 5.73 -18.39 -12.23
N PHE A 432 5.04 -17.26 -12.16
CA PHE A 432 4.63 -16.50 -13.33
C PHE A 432 4.87 -15.01 -13.14
N PHE A 433 5.37 -14.37 -14.20
CA PHE A 433 5.39 -12.91 -14.32
C PHE A 433 4.38 -12.45 -15.35
N TYR A 434 3.58 -11.45 -14.99
CA TYR A 434 2.66 -10.76 -15.89
C TYR A 434 3.31 -9.46 -16.36
N VAL A 435 3.62 -9.36 -17.64
CA VAL A 435 4.51 -8.32 -18.17
C VAL A 435 4.12 -7.90 -19.59
N VAL A 436 4.66 -6.77 -20.04
CA VAL A 436 4.65 -6.37 -21.46
C VAL A 436 6.03 -6.58 -22.06
N LYS A 437 6.07 -7.20 -23.25
CA LYS A 437 7.29 -7.36 -24.03
C LYS A 437 7.79 -6.03 -24.54
N ARG A 438 9.07 -5.78 -24.33
CA ARG A 438 9.80 -4.64 -24.90
C ARG A 438 11.17 -5.04 -25.37
N THR A 439 11.78 -4.15 -26.14
CA THR A 439 13.20 -4.24 -26.52
C THR A 439 13.82 -2.86 -26.39
N ALA A 440 14.89 -2.77 -25.63
CA ALA A 440 15.67 -1.54 -25.51
C ALA A 440 17.12 -1.81 -25.88
N SER A 441 17.66 -1.01 -26.81
CA SER A 441 19.03 -1.15 -27.32
C SER A 441 19.37 -2.58 -27.79
N GLY A 442 18.38 -3.35 -28.25
CA GLY A 442 18.57 -4.75 -28.64
C GLY A 442 18.36 -5.78 -27.52
N ASN A 443 18.17 -5.36 -26.26
CA ASN A 443 17.89 -6.27 -25.16
C ASN A 443 16.38 -6.51 -25.02
N PRO A 444 15.90 -7.75 -25.02
CA PRO A 444 14.53 -8.06 -24.65
C PRO A 444 14.30 -7.69 -23.20
N GLN A 445 13.13 -7.11 -22.94
CA GLN A 445 12.74 -6.61 -21.64
C GLN A 445 11.36 -7.12 -21.22
N MET A 446 11.27 -7.55 -19.97
CA MET A 446 10.02 -7.67 -19.22
C MET A 446 9.75 -6.34 -18.54
N LYS A 447 8.66 -5.69 -18.89
CA LYS A 447 8.19 -4.49 -18.20
C LYS A 447 6.84 -4.77 -17.57
N GLU A 448 6.59 -4.13 -16.45
CA GLU A 448 5.30 -4.17 -15.79
C GLU A 448 4.18 -3.73 -16.74
N ALA A 449 3.10 -4.49 -16.78
CA ALA A 449 1.87 -4.14 -17.49
C ALA A 449 0.88 -3.47 -16.52
N GLU A 450 0.04 -2.59 -17.06
CA GLU A 450 -1.10 -2.08 -16.28
C GLU A 450 -2.11 -3.21 -16.01
N ASP A 451 -2.92 -3.05 -14.95
CA ASP A 451 -3.97 -4.01 -14.54
C ASP A 451 -3.50 -5.47 -14.41
N THR A 452 -2.21 -5.67 -14.17
CA THR A 452 -1.72 -7.03 -13.97
C THR A 452 -2.23 -7.60 -12.67
N PRO A 453 -2.64 -8.87 -12.67
CA PRO A 453 -2.56 -9.66 -11.46
C PRO A 453 -1.12 -9.56 -10.93
N LYS A 454 -0.94 -9.49 -9.63
CA LYS A 454 0.40 -9.55 -9.05
C LYS A 454 1.11 -10.79 -9.56
N SER A 455 2.37 -10.64 -9.94
CA SER A 455 3.18 -11.78 -10.37
C SER A 455 3.27 -12.80 -9.23
N GLU A 456 2.90 -14.04 -9.50
CA GLU A 456 2.88 -15.13 -8.53
C GLU A 456 4.17 -15.93 -8.65
N PHE A 457 5.06 -15.84 -7.69
CA PHE A 457 6.33 -16.55 -7.73
C PHE A 457 6.87 -16.85 -6.34
N THR A 458 7.83 -17.79 -6.32
CA THR A 458 8.65 -18.13 -5.15
C THR A 458 10.11 -17.95 -5.50
N GLN A 459 10.94 -17.62 -4.51
CA GLN A 459 12.39 -17.55 -4.69
C GLN A 459 13.10 -18.44 -3.67
N THR A 460 14.22 -19.01 -4.10
CA THR A 460 15.10 -19.84 -3.27
C THR A 460 16.54 -19.50 -3.56
N PRO A 461 17.39 -19.21 -2.53
CA PRO A 461 18.79 -18.89 -2.72
C PRO A 461 19.55 -20.00 -3.45
N ILE A 462 20.47 -19.60 -4.35
CA ILE A 462 21.47 -20.45 -4.98
C ILE A 462 22.86 -19.90 -4.67
N GLY A 463 23.90 -20.71 -4.80
CA GLY A 463 25.28 -20.25 -4.58
C GLY A 463 25.77 -19.34 -5.70
N GLU A 464 25.84 -19.89 -6.90
CA GLU A 464 26.24 -19.17 -8.12
C GLU A 464 25.24 -19.49 -9.24
N PRO A 465 24.93 -18.51 -10.12
CA PRO A 465 24.07 -18.74 -11.27
C PRO A 465 24.76 -19.64 -12.30
N ALA A 466 23.99 -20.30 -13.12
CA ALA A 466 24.48 -21.05 -14.27
C ALA A 466 25.24 -20.10 -15.23
N MET A 467 26.36 -20.54 -15.76
CA MET A 467 27.22 -19.74 -16.65
C MET A 467 27.38 -20.40 -18.00
N VAL A 468 27.34 -19.60 -19.06
CA VAL A 468 27.76 -20.05 -20.39
C VAL A 468 29.28 -19.86 -20.48
N GLU A 469 30.02 -20.96 -20.42
CA GLU A 469 31.50 -20.93 -20.50
C GLU A 469 31.95 -21.13 -21.94
N GLY A 470 32.95 -20.35 -22.36
CA GLY A 470 33.54 -20.46 -23.70
C GLY A 470 34.53 -19.35 -24.00
N THR A 471 35.04 -19.38 -25.23
CA THR A 471 35.82 -18.27 -25.77
C THR A 471 34.94 -17.06 -26.03
N LEU A 472 35.55 -15.87 -26.15
CA LEU A 472 34.81 -14.63 -26.45
C LEU A 472 33.95 -14.76 -27.72
N ALA A 473 34.42 -15.45 -28.75
CA ALA A 473 33.67 -15.68 -29.98
C ALA A 473 32.46 -16.58 -29.77
N GLU A 474 32.60 -17.64 -28.96
CA GLU A 474 31.52 -18.59 -28.68
C GLU A 474 30.40 -18.01 -27.80
N VAL A 475 30.77 -17.19 -26.81
CA VAL A 475 29.79 -16.61 -25.89
C VAL A 475 29.10 -15.35 -26.42
N ASN A 476 29.79 -14.58 -27.28
CA ASN A 476 29.25 -13.31 -27.82
C ASN A 476 28.27 -13.54 -28.99
N VAL A 477 27.19 -14.23 -28.71
CA VAL A 477 26.13 -14.55 -29.66
C VAL A 477 24.75 -14.13 -29.12
N ALA A 478 23.80 -13.89 -30.01
CA ALA A 478 22.46 -13.42 -29.64
C ALA A 478 21.72 -14.33 -28.65
N ALA A 479 21.94 -15.66 -28.74
CA ALA A 479 21.33 -16.63 -27.83
C ALA A 479 21.77 -16.49 -26.37
N ASN A 480 22.89 -15.80 -26.11
CA ASN A 480 23.44 -15.59 -24.78
C ASN A 480 23.15 -14.17 -24.24
N LEU A 481 22.42 -13.35 -24.97
CA LEU A 481 22.03 -12.02 -24.46
C LEU A 481 21.29 -12.14 -23.13
N ASN A 482 21.68 -11.28 -22.18
CA ASN A 482 21.21 -11.20 -20.81
C ASN A 482 21.49 -12.46 -19.96
N LYS A 483 22.38 -13.34 -20.41
CA LYS A 483 22.91 -14.47 -19.62
C LYS A 483 24.26 -14.16 -19.01
N VAL A 484 24.56 -14.86 -17.93
CA VAL A 484 25.90 -14.88 -17.36
C VAL A 484 26.83 -15.70 -18.24
N VAL A 485 27.94 -15.09 -18.60
CA VAL A 485 29.01 -15.72 -19.40
C VAL A 485 30.31 -15.73 -18.61
N LYS A 486 31.15 -16.78 -18.86
CA LYS A 486 32.47 -16.91 -18.28
C LYS A 486 33.49 -17.08 -19.40
N ILE A 487 34.44 -16.16 -19.46
CA ILE A 487 35.51 -16.09 -20.46
C ILE A 487 36.84 -16.20 -19.77
N SER A 488 37.64 -17.19 -20.10
CA SER A 488 38.97 -17.42 -19.50
C SER A 488 40.08 -17.21 -20.51
N GLY A 489 41.22 -16.70 -20.04
CA GLY A 489 42.38 -16.48 -20.90
C GLY A 489 42.29 -15.26 -21.83
N ALA A 490 41.55 -14.26 -21.42
CA ALA A 490 41.41 -13.00 -22.15
C ALA A 490 42.25 -11.86 -21.51
N ASN A 491 42.47 -10.80 -22.25
CA ASN A 491 43.15 -9.59 -21.77
C ASN A 491 42.12 -8.45 -21.65
N LEU A 492 42.13 -7.76 -20.54
CA LEU A 492 41.25 -6.61 -20.27
C LEU A 492 42.05 -5.32 -20.25
N SER A 493 41.84 -4.45 -21.21
CA SER A 493 42.39 -3.08 -21.22
C SER A 493 41.37 -2.10 -20.65
N ILE A 494 41.66 -1.46 -19.53
CA ILE A 494 40.82 -0.49 -18.84
C ILE A 494 41.11 0.90 -19.39
N THR A 495 40.12 1.48 -20.08
CA THR A 495 40.30 2.74 -20.84
C THR A 495 39.74 3.97 -20.13
N SER A 496 38.92 3.78 -19.11
CA SER A 496 38.36 4.87 -18.27
C SER A 496 37.91 4.32 -16.92
N ALA A 497 37.37 5.17 -16.05
CA ALA A 497 36.81 4.78 -14.76
C ALA A 497 35.62 3.79 -14.89
N THR A 498 35.00 3.72 -16.05
CA THR A 498 33.79 2.89 -16.27
C THR A 498 33.89 2.00 -17.52
N ALA A 499 34.88 2.21 -18.39
CA ALA A 499 34.97 1.51 -19.65
C ALA A 499 36.26 0.74 -19.79
N GLY A 500 36.18 -0.43 -20.42
CA GLY A 500 37.29 -1.26 -20.80
C GLY A 500 37.00 -2.02 -22.09
N LYS A 501 37.99 -2.77 -22.56
CA LYS A 501 37.86 -3.64 -23.71
C LYS A 501 38.49 -5.00 -23.40
N LEU A 502 37.69 -6.05 -23.51
CA LEU A 502 38.16 -7.42 -23.40
C LEU A 502 38.57 -7.92 -24.77
N THR A 503 39.77 -8.53 -24.85
CA THR A 503 40.34 -9.08 -26.08
C THR A 503 40.77 -10.52 -25.86
N GLN A 504 40.38 -11.41 -26.80
CA GLN A 504 40.83 -12.80 -26.83
C GLN A 504 41.11 -13.23 -28.27
N GLY A 505 42.34 -13.45 -28.62
CA GLY A 505 42.76 -13.59 -30.01
C GLY A 505 42.45 -12.33 -30.82
N GLU A 506 41.72 -12.49 -31.92
CA GLU A 506 41.28 -11.37 -32.77
C GLU A 506 39.95 -10.77 -32.33
N ASN A 507 39.26 -11.39 -31.37
CA ASN A 507 37.93 -10.96 -30.93
C ASN A 507 38.04 -9.92 -29.84
N THR A 508 37.22 -8.88 -29.94
CA THR A 508 37.13 -7.82 -28.94
C THR A 508 35.70 -7.49 -28.62
N ILE A 509 35.44 -7.12 -27.34
CA ILE A 509 34.14 -6.64 -26.86
C ILE A 509 34.34 -5.53 -25.83
N ASP A 510 33.43 -4.56 -25.82
CA ASP A 510 33.44 -3.51 -24.82
C ASP A 510 32.99 -4.07 -23.45
N VAL A 511 33.61 -3.57 -22.39
CA VAL A 511 33.28 -3.87 -20.99
C VAL A 511 32.86 -2.59 -20.30
N ASN A 512 31.71 -2.62 -19.67
CA ASN A 512 31.17 -1.49 -18.94
C ASN A 512 31.07 -1.81 -17.44
N ASN A 513 32.03 -1.26 -16.65
CA ASN A 513 32.08 -1.41 -15.18
C ASN A 513 31.32 -0.30 -14.45
N GLY A 514 30.29 0.19 -15.03
CA GLY A 514 29.44 1.23 -14.46
C GLY A 514 29.09 2.27 -15.51
N SER A 515 27.84 2.54 -15.69
CA SER A 515 27.32 3.58 -16.58
C SER A 515 27.22 4.92 -15.84
N ALA A 516 27.39 6.01 -16.59
CA ALA A 516 26.99 7.35 -16.12
C ALA A 516 25.46 7.46 -15.90
N THR A 517 24.66 6.53 -16.47
CA THR A 517 23.25 6.35 -16.20
C THR A 517 23.07 5.19 -15.24
N ALA A 518 22.45 5.43 -14.10
CA ALA A 518 22.24 4.46 -13.01
C ALA A 518 21.63 3.10 -13.45
N ASN A 519 20.99 3.06 -14.61
CA ASN A 519 20.17 1.95 -15.08
C ASN A 519 20.94 0.78 -15.74
N GLN A 520 22.28 0.79 -15.76
CA GLN A 520 23.08 -0.28 -16.38
C GLN A 520 24.27 -0.73 -15.51
N GLN A 521 24.26 -0.39 -14.25
CA GLN A 521 25.34 -0.72 -13.32
C GLN A 521 24.96 -1.97 -12.54
N LEU A 522 25.65 -3.10 -12.78
CA LEU A 522 25.52 -4.29 -11.95
C LEU A 522 26.33 -4.16 -10.67
N HIS A 523 27.61 -4.37 -10.79
CA HIS A 523 28.59 -4.27 -9.71
C HIS A 523 29.77 -3.46 -10.20
N LYS A 524 30.30 -2.66 -9.30
CA LYS A 524 31.53 -1.93 -9.58
C LYS A 524 32.71 -2.79 -9.15
N ILE A 525 33.53 -3.21 -10.09
CA ILE A 525 34.78 -3.91 -9.77
C ILE A 525 35.71 -2.94 -9.06
N ALA A 526 36.11 -3.28 -7.82
CA ALA A 526 36.90 -2.37 -6.96
C ALA A 526 38.30 -2.07 -7.50
N GLU A 527 38.93 -3.05 -8.14
CA GLU A 527 40.30 -2.96 -8.70
C GLU A 527 40.33 -2.36 -10.11
N TRP A 528 39.28 -1.65 -10.51
CA TRP A 528 39.20 -1.03 -11.83
C TRP A 528 40.05 0.24 -11.92
N THR A 529 41.33 0.09 -12.40
CA THR A 529 42.26 1.19 -12.51
C THR A 529 42.41 1.63 -13.97
N ASN A 530 42.08 2.88 -14.26
CA ASN A 530 42.22 3.45 -15.61
C ASN A 530 43.67 3.40 -16.12
N GLY A 531 43.83 3.04 -17.39
CA GLY A 531 45.13 2.95 -18.05
C GLY A 531 45.88 1.64 -17.80
N THR A 532 45.28 0.67 -17.10
CA THR A 532 45.89 -0.64 -16.86
C THR A 532 45.38 -1.69 -17.85
N THR A 533 46.22 -2.69 -18.10
CA THR A 533 45.89 -3.91 -18.82
C THR A 533 46.08 -5.10 -17.90
N LEU A 534 45.05 -5.92 -17.75
CA LEU A 534 45.09 -7.18 -17.03
C LEU A 534 45.18 -8.30 -18.06
N GLU A 535 46.23 -9.12 -17.96
CA GLU A 535 46.48 -10.20 -18.90
C GLU A 535 46.00 -11.55 -18.37
N ASN A 536 45.58 -12.43 -19.29
CA ASN A 536 45.20 -13.81 -18.99
C ASN A 536 44.23 -13.92 -17.83
N ILE A 537 43.16 -13.12 -17.88
CA ILE A 537 42.10 -13.12 -16.85
C ILE A 537 40.97 -14.10 -17.15
N THR A 538 40.25 -14.47 -16.12
CA THR A 538 38.92 -15.03 -16.22
C THR A 538 37.93 -13.95 -15.82
N MET A 539 36.96 -13.64 -16.71
CA MET A 539 35.90 -12.70 -16.48
C MET A 539 34.56 -13.44 -16.41
N VAL A 540 33.77 -13.18 -15.36
CA VAL A 540 32.35 -13.51 -15.27
C VAL A 540 31.59 -12.22 -15.46
N ALA A 541 30.64 -12.21 -16.40
CA ALA A 541 29.90 -11.00 -16.77
C ALA A 541 28.51 -11.34 -17.31
N ILE A 542 27.58 -10.39 -17.32
CA ILE A 542 26.36 -10.50 -18.11
C ILE A 542 26.62 -9.94 -19.51
N LEU A 543 26.30 -10.72 -20.55
CA LEU A 543 26.35 -10.27 -21.93
C LEU A 543 25.08 -9.48 -22.25
N VAL A 544 25.20 -8.22 -22.64
CA VAL A 544 24.06 -7.37 -23.01
C VAL A 544 24.29 -6.72 -24.38
N ALA A 545 23.21 -6.41 -25.08
CA ALA A 545 23.31 -5.58 -26.28
C ALA A 545 23.62 -4.13 -25.85
N LYS A 546 24.67 -3.55 -26.42
CA LYS A 546 25.01 -2.13 -26.32
C LYS A 546 24.16 -1.28 -27.28
N SER A 547 23.87 -1.86 -28.44
CA SER A 547 23.03 -1.31 -29.49
C SER A 547 22.41 -2.45 -30.30
N ALA A 548 21.61 -2.16 -31.31
CA ALA A 548 21.06 -3.17 -32.21
C ALA A 548 22.13 -4.02 -32.96
N THR A 549 23.39 -3.53 -33.01
CA THR A 549 24.48 -4.17 -33.79
C THR A 549 25.73 -4.50 -32.98
N ALA A 550 25.76 -4.18 -31.70
CA ALA A 550 26.93 -4.39 -30.87
C ALA A 550 26.55 -4.84 -29.47
N ASN A 551 27.33 -5.75 -28.91
CA ASN A 551 27.20 -6.22 -27.54
C ASN A 551 28.27 -5.61 -26.62
N GLN A 552 28.08 -5.71 -25.31
CA GLN A 552 29.03 -5.38 -24.27
C GLN A 552 28.90 -6.35 -23.10
N LEU A 553 29.91 -6.37 -22.23
CA LEU A 553 29.90 -7.14 -21.00
C LEU A 553 29.69 -6.21 -19.81
N LEU A 554 28.83 -6.61 -18.89
CA LEU A 554 28.69 -6.03 -17.57
C LEU A 554 29.39 -6.95 -16.57
N PRO A 555 30.59 -6.60 -16.05
CA PRO A 555 31.42 -7.52 -15.27
C PRO A 555 30.81 -7.74 -13.88
N ILE A 556 30.73 -9.01 -13.46
CA ILE A 556 30.36 -9.47 -12.12
C ILE A 556 31.64 -9.70 -11.32
N SER A 557 32.61 -10.42 -11.89
CA SER A 557 33.89 -10.68 -11.25
C SER A 557 35.02 -10.84 -12.27
N ILE A 558 36.24 -10.56 -11.82
CA ILE A 558 37.47 -10.73 -12.58
C ILE A 558 38.45 -11.47 -11.68
N SER A 559 39.08 -12.52 -12.21
CA SER A 559 40.18 -13.20 -11.55
C SER A 559 41.37 -13.36 -12.52
N SER A 560 42.61 -13.18 -12.06
CA SER A 560 43.78 -13.44 -12.88
C SER A 560 44.24 -14.89 -12.71
N THR A 561 44.57 -15.55 -13.81
CA THR A 561 45.16 -16.89 -13.80
C THR A 561 46.68 -16.84 -13.71
N SER A 562 47.31 -15.66 -13.45
CA SER A 562 48.75 -15.58 -13.31
C SER A 562 49.21 -16.40 -12.10
N THR A 563 50.03 -17.40 -12.37
CA THR A 563 50.74 -18.20 -11.38
C THR A 563 51.67 -17.29 -10.60
N GLY A 564 51.21 -16.66 -9.53
CA GLY A 564 52.13 -15.84 -8.73
C GLY A 564 51.57 -15.03 -7.58
N ILE A 565 50.29 -14.74 -7.55
CA ILE A 565 49.66 -14.15 -6.35
C ILE A 565 48.29 -14.81 -6.18
N SER A 566 48.25 -15.77 -5.26
CA SER A 566 47.03 -16.37 -4.79
C SER A 566 46.04 -15.29 -4.34
N ASN A 567 44.83 -15.42 -4.80
CA ASN A 567 43.61 -14.90 -4.21
C ASN A 567 43.86 -13.95 -3.06
N ILE A 568 43.75 -12.66 -3.30
CA ILE A 568 43.21 -11.79 -2.27
C ILE A 568 41.68 -12.05 -2.28
N HIS A 569 41.28 -13.22 -1.79
CA HIS A 569 40.23 -13.20 -0.84
C HIS A 569 40.63 -12.06 0.08
N THR A 570 39.82 -11.02 0.17
CA THR A 570 39.72 -10.30 1.41
C THR A 570 39.23 -11.33 2.40
N GLU A 571 40.13 -12.20 2.90
CA GLU A 571 40.03 -12.61 4.28
C GLU A 571 39.91 -11.28 4.98
N VAL A 572 38.69 -10.99 5.39
CA VAL A 572 38.45 -9.98 6.41
C VAL A 572 39.38 -10.40 7.51
N ASN A 573 40.51 -9.69 7.61
CA ASN A 573 41.58 -9.98 8.54
C ASN A 573 40.89 -10.19 9.88
N ALA A 574 40.87 -11.44 10.37
CA ALA A 574 40.10 -11.84 11.56
C ALA A 574 40.50 -11.02 12.79
N GLU A 575 41.58 -10.25 12.70
CA GLU A 575 42.08 -9.37 13.76
C GLU A 575 41.30 -8.07 13.93
N ASN A 576 40.43 -7.66 13.01
CA ASN A 576 39.67 -6.41 13.11
C ASN A 576 38.14 -6.54 12.99
N VAL A 577 37.57 -7.76 12.96
CA VAL A 577 36.14 -7.94 12.97
C VAL A 577 35.59 -7.68 14.37
N GLN A 578 34.87 -6.59 14.52
CA GLN A 578 34.18 -6.28 15.76
C GLN A 578 32.78 -6.89 15.74
N ILE A 579 32.58 -7.92 16.55
CA ILE A 579 31.29 -8.60 16.70
C ILE A 579 30.69 -8.21 18.04
N TYR A 580 29.43 -7.79 18.05
CA TYR A 580 28.67 -7.45 19.24
C TYR A 580 27.35 -8.18 19.26
N ASN A 581 26.79 -8.48 20.44
CA ASN A 581 25.40 -8.88 20.59
C ASN A 581 24.48 -7.63 20.62
N LEU A 582 23.18 -7.85 20.74
CA LEU A 582 22.19 -6.75 20.80
C LEU A 582 22.33 -5.85 22.05
N GLN A 583 23.00 -6.34 23.10
CA GLN A 583 23.27 -5.58 24.32
C GLN A 583 24.58 -4.78 24.20
N GLY A 584 25.25 -4.80 23.05
CA GLY A 584 26.51 -4.08 22.84
C GLY A 584 27.75 -4.79 23.44
N VAL A 585 27.63 -6.02 23.89
CA VAL A 585 28.76 -6.80 24.41
C VAL A 585 29.55 -7.37 23.25
N ARG A 586 30.88 -7.15 23.27
CA ARG A 586 31.79 -7.68 22.25
C ARG A 586 31.91 -9.20 22.35
N LEU A 587 31.80 -9.86 21.21
CA LEU A 587 31.87 -11.32 21.10
C LEU A 587 33.15 -11.73 20.35
N ASN A 588 33.71 -12.88 20.71
CA ASN A 588 34.87 -13.46 20.04
C ASN A 588 34.50 -14.30 18.80
N LYS A 589 33.21 -14.61 18.62
CA LYS A 589 32.65 -15.32 17.46
C LYS A 589 31.15 -15.04 17.35
N LEU A 590 30.59 -15.29 16.17
CA LEU A 590 29.17 -15.20 15.91
C LEU A 590 28.40 -16.21 16.79
N GLN A 591 27.32 -15.78 17.38
CA GLN A 591 26.39 -16.60 18.18
C GLN A 591 25.07 -16.78 17.43
N LYS A 592 24.35 -17.85 17.75
CA LYS A 592 22.98 -18.06 17.23
C LYS A 592 22.09 -16.87 17.60
N GLY A 593 21.36 -16.35 16.63
CA GLY A 593 20.53 -15.16 16.77
C GLY A 593 21.14 -13.92 16.08
N ILE A 594 20.84 -12.74 16.59
CA ILE A 594 21.26 -11.47 15.98
C ILE A 594 22.63 -11.04 16.55
N ASN A 595 23.57 -10.78 15.64
CA ASN A 595 24.89 -10.21 15.93
C ASN A 595 25.04 -8.88 15.18
N ILE A 596 25.86 -7.96 15.68
CA ILE A 596 26.29 -6.74 14.99
C ILE A 596 27.75 -6.95 14.60
N VAL A 597 28.03 -7.02 13.33
CA VAL A 597 29.37 -7.22 12.78
C VAL A 597 29.78 -5.97 12.01
N ASN A 598 30.83 -5.29 12.48
CA ASN A 598 31.31 -4.03 11.89
C ASN A 598 30.15 -3.02 11.66
N GLY A 599 29.22 -2.91 12.63
CA GLY A 599 28.07 -2.02 12.56
C GLY A 599 26.87 -2.52 11.75
N LYS A 600 26.95 -3.70 11.12
CA LYS A 600 25.86 -4.31 10.34
C LYS A 600 25.21 -5.46 11.09
N LYS A 601 23.87 -5.57 10.99
CA LYS A 601 23.09 -6.66 11.59
C LYS A 601 23.30 -7.96 10.80
N VAL A 602 23.74 -9.00 11.48
CA VAL A 602 23.90 -10.37 10.95
C VAL A 602 23.08 -11.34 11.77
N VAL A 603 22.28 -12.18 11.13
CA VAL A 603 21.43 -13.19 11.79
C VAL A 603 22.06 -14.57 11.54
N MET A 604 22.43 -15.26 12.63
CA MET A 604 22.89 -16.66 12.59
C MET A 604 21.74 -17.57 13.00
N LYS A 605 21.37 -18.49 12.16
CA LYS A 605 20.30 -19.50 12.38
C LYS A 605 20.76 -20.66 13.27
#